data_751b8cd7eec39906d558a7773037b09b
#
_entry.id   751b8cd7eec39906d558a7773037b09b
#
_cell.length_a   1.000
_cell.length_b   1.000
_cell.length_c   1.000
_cell.angle_alpha   90.00
_cell.angle_beta   90.00
_cell.angle_gamma   90.00
#
_symmetry.space_group_name_H-M   'P 1'
#
loop_
_entity.id
_entity.type
_entity.pdbx_description
1 polymer ?
#
loop_
_entity_poly.entity_id
_entity_poly.type
_entity_poly.pdbx_seq_one_letter_code
_entity_poly.pdbx_strand_id
1 'polypeptide(L)'
;TQHWDIAIAAADDGDAVEHMVEHTKVLITVIGPYSLYGDNVVAACARHGVDYVDLCGEVPFIRRSIDSHHAVAESTGARIVHSCGFDSVPSDIGMLNLYQAAGKPFARVQMVVDKLKGGISPGTIESSLQVSHAAHADKDVARNLHNPYSLDPDPKAGPRLDGLQNDFEIKEVDGVGWVGPFFMSMFNTRVV
;
A
#
# COMPACT_ATOMS: atom_id res chain seq x y z
N THR A 1 16.77 30.14 -5.40
CA THR A 1 16.71 28.99 -4.46
C THR A 1 15.47 29.17 -3.63
N GLN A 2 14.53 28.24 -3.75
CA GLN A 2 13.33 28.21 -2.94
C GLN A 2 13.73 27.76 -1.53
N HIS A 3 13.44 28.57 -0.51
CA HIS A 3 13.62 28.20 0.89
C HIS A 3 12.40 27.37 1.34
N TRP A 4 12.63 26.23 1.89
CA TRP A 4 11.61 25.38 2.54
C TRP A 4 11.78 25.51 4.04
N ASP A 5 10.69 25.69 4.76
CA ASP A 5 10.69 25.61 6.21
C ASP A 5 10.91 24.15 6.65
N ILE A 6 11.73 23.96 7.67
CA ILE A 6 12.03 22.63 8.22
C ILE A 6 11.42 22.55 9.62
N ALA A 7 10.52 21.59 9.84
CA ALA A 7 10.03 21.21 11.15
C ALA A 7 10.63 19.86 11.55
N ILE A 8 10.98 19.70 12.83
CA ILE A 8 11.48 18.44 13.38
C ILE A 8 10.40 17.91 14.31
N ALA A 9 9.88 16.72 13.98
CA ALA A 9 8.91 16.00 14.79
C ALA A 9 9.28 14.52 14.85
N ALA A 10 9.36 13.96 16.05
CA ALA A 10 9.49 12.51 16.18
C ALA A 10 8.12 11.86 15.94
N ALA A 11 8.08 10.72 15.25
CA ALA A 11 6.83 10.06 14.88
C ALA A 11 6.04 9.51 16.09
N ASP A 12 6.70 9.28 17.20
CA ASP A 12 6.12 8.86 18.49
C ASP A 12 5.72 10.04 19.38
N ASP A 13 6.10 11.27 19.02
CA ASP A 13 5.64 12.51 19.67
C ASP A 13 4.34 12.98 19.02
N GLY A 14 3.21 12.57 19.61
CA GLY A 14 1.88 12.88 19.07
C GLY A 14 1.62 14.39 18.98
N ASP A 15 2.06 15.19 19.94
CA ASP A 15 1.85 16.64 19.95
C ASP A 15 2.65 17.33 18.83
N ALA A 16 3.90 16.91 18.60
CA ALA A 16 4.71 17.42 17.51
C ALA A 16 4.14 17.04 16.14
N VAL A 17 3.60 15.83 15.99
CA VAL A 17 2.93 15.37 14.77
C VAL A 17 1.65 16.16 14.51
N GLU A 18 0.80 16.37 15.54
CA GLU A 18 -0.41 17.19 15.44
C GLU A 18 -0.07 18.61 14.97
N HIS A 19 0.90 19.24 15.62
CA HIS A 19 1.32 20.61 15.27
C HIS A 19 1.82 20.69 13.82
N MET A 20 2.58 19.72 13.35
CA MET A 20 3.04 19.65 11.95
C MET A 20 1.86 19.53 10.98
N VAL A 21 0.89 18.66 11.29
CA VAL A 21 -0.26 18.38 10.43
C VAL A 21 -1.21 19.59 10.36
N GLU A 22 -1.46 20.29 11.46
CA GLU A 22 -2.30 21.51 11.50
C GLU A 22 -1.88 22.60 10.52
N HIS A 23 -0.60 22.64 10.15
CA HIS A 23 -0.04 23.61 9.22
C HIS A 23 0.14 23.07 7.79
N THR A 24 -0.43 21.89 7.52
CA THR A 24 -0.24 21.17 6.26
C THR A 24 -1.58 20.99 5.54
N LYS A 25 -1.58 21.04 4.22
CA LYS A 25 -2.76 20.71 3.39
C LYS A 25 -2.70 19.31 2.83
N VAL A 26 -1.51 18.86 2.47
CA VAL A 26 -1.24 17.53 1.95
C VAL A 26 0.06 17.03 2.58
N LEU A 27 0.01 15.87 3.20
CA LEU A 27 1.18 15.24 3.78
C LEU A 27 1.62 14.05 2.91
N ILE A 28 2.86 14.09 2.46
CA ILE A 28 3.52 12.99 1.74
C ILE A 28 4.55 12.39 2.69
N THR A 29 4.42 11.12 3.00
CA THR A 29 5.34 10.45 3.92
C THR A 29 6.06 9.26 3.32
N VAL A 30 7.31 9.11 3.71
CA VAL A 30 8.19 7.96 3.40
C VAL A 30 8.74 7.32 4.68
N ILE A 31 8.04 7.49 5.79
CA ILE A 31 8.46 7.11 7.15
C ILE A 31 8.25 5.60 7.41
N GLY A 32 9.01 4.74 6.78
CA GLY A 32 8.93 3.29 7.06
C GLY A 32 9.84 2.85 8.24
N PRO A 33 9.54 1.73 8.94
CA PRO A 33 8.32 0.90 8.84
C PRO A 33 7.06 1.62 9.31
N TYR A 34 6.02 1.58 8.49
CA TYR A 34 4.76 2.29 8.80
C TYR A 34 4.01 1.68 9.99
N SER A 35 4.16 0.38 10.21
CA SER A 35 3.60 -0.32 11.36
C SER A 35 4.14 0.18 12.71
N LEU A 36 5.32 0.81 12.71
CA LEU A 36 5.95 1.39 13.89
C LEU A 36 5.68 2.90 14.02
N TYR A 37 5.67 3.63 12.91
CA TYR A 37 5.73 5.10 12.91
C TYR A 37 4.54 5.78 12.22
N GLY A 38 3.71 5.04 11.50
CA GLY A 38 2.68 5.62 10.63
C GLY A 38 1.39 5.99 11.35
N ASP A 39 1.01 5.30 12.43
CA ASP A 39 -0.32 5.43 13.04
C ASP A 39 -0.65 6.85 13.52
N ASN A 40 0.26 7.52 14.24
CA ASN A 40 0.05 8.89 14.72
C ASN A 40 -0.15 9.88 13.56
N VAL A 41 0.62 9.69 12.49
CA VAL A 41 0.60 10.59 11.33
C VAL A 41 -0.72 10.46 10.57
N VAL A 42 -1.17 9.23 10.28
CA VAL A 42 -2.46 8.99 9.63
C VAL A 42 -3.61 9.50 10.50
N ALA A 43 -3.56 9.20 11.81
CA ALA A 43 -4.59 9.63 12.76
C ALA A 43 -4.73 11.16 12.82
N ALA A 44 -3.61 11.88 12.85
CA ALA A 44 -3.60 13.34 12.83
C ALA A 44 -4.18 13.88 11.51
N CYS A 45 -3.73 13.36 10.36
CA CYS A 45 -4.26 13.76 9.06
C CYS A 45 -5.78 13.54 8.97
N ALA A 46 -6.27 12.38 9.42
CA ALA A 46 -7.69 12.09 9.44
C ALA A 46 -8.49 13.07 10.31
N ARG A 47 -7.97 13.42 11.50
CA ARG A 47 -8.65 14.36 12.41
C ARG A 47 -8.68 15.79 11.89
N HIS A 48 -7.61 16.25 11.25
CA HIS A 48 -7.47 17.65 10.78
C HIS A 48 -7.98 17.88 9.35
N GLY A 49 -8.51 16.85 8.67
CA GLY A 49 -8.98 16.99 7.28
C GLY A 49 -7.83 17.20 6.28
N VAL A 50 -6.64 16.71 6.61
CA VAL A 50 -5.43 16.84 5.78
C VAL A 50 -5.29 15.62 4.89
N ASP A 51 -5.05 15.86 3.62
CA ASP A 51 -4.80 14.77 2.67
C ASP A 51 -3.47 14.07 2.98
N TYR A 52 -3.48 12.74 2.91
CA TYR A 52 -2.33 11.90 3.23
C TYR A 52 -2.02 10.95 2.07
N VAL A 53 -0.76 10.85 1.72
CA VAL A 53 -0.26 9.85 0.77
C VAL A 53 1.05 9.23 1.27
N ASP A 54 1.20 7.95 1.05
CA ASP A 54 2.40 7.19 1.38
C ASP A 54 2.80 6.22 0.26
N LEU A 55 3.90 5.51 0.46
CA LEU A 55 4.35 4.42 -0.40
C LEU A 55 4.39 3.08 0.36
N CYS A 56 3.46 2.90 1.28
CA CYS A 56 3.38 1.75 2.16
C CYS A 56 3.05 0.45 1.41
N GLY A 57 3.80 -0.62 1.67
CA GLY A 57 3.51 -1.98 1.23
C GLY A 57 3.13 -2.93 2.40
N GLU A 58 2.90 -2.38 3.59
CA GLU A 58 2.60 -3.15 4.80
C GLU A 58 1.08 -3.38 4.93
N VAL A 59 0.56 -4.42 4.27
CA VAL A 59 -0.88 -4.76 4.25
C VAL A 59 -1.55 -4.70 5.62
N PRO A 60 -0.95 -5.22 6.72
CA PRO A 60 -1.56 -5.14 8.04
C PRO A 60 -1.72 -3.72 8.57
N PHE A 61 -0.75 -2.84 8.28
CA PHE A 61 -0.84 -1.43 8.64
C PHE A 61 -1.96 -0.74 7.86
N ILE A 62 -2.02 -0.94 6.55
CA ILE A 62 -3.06 -0.35 5.70
C ILE A 62 -4.45 -0.78 6.18
N ARG A 63 -4.65 -2.09 6.45
CA ARG A 63 -5.93 -2.59 6.97
C ARG A 63 -6.30 -1.94 8.30
N ARG A 64 -5.38 -1.88 9.24
CA ARG A 64 -5.58 -1.22 10.54
C ARG A 64 -5.90 0.26 10.38
N SER A 65 -5.20 0.96 9.49
CA SER A 65 -5.45 2.36 9.17
C SER A 65 -6.87 2.58 8.65
N ILE A 66 -7.33 1.75 7.71
CA ILE A 66 -8.70 1.81 7.19
C ILE A 66 -9.70 1.59 8.32
N ASP A 67 -9.55 0.53 9.11
CA ASP A 67 -10.48 0.18 10.17
C ASP A 67 -10.58 1.26 11.27
N SER A 68 -9.45 1.92 11.56
CA SER A 68 -9.39 2.90 12.66
C SER A 68 -9.73 4.33 12.24
N HIS A 69 -9.44 4.72 11.01
CA HIS A 69 -9.44 6.14 10.63
C HIS A 69 -10.40 6.49 9.48
N HIS A 70 -10.96 5.50 8.75
CA HIS A 70 -11.82 5.79 7.60
C HIS A 70 -13.02 6.68 7.96
N ALA A 71 -13.77 6.35 9.01
CA ALA A 71 -14.94 7.13 9.40
C ALA A 71 -14.60 8.57 9.83
N VAL A 72 -13.44 8.76 10.47
CA VAL A 72 -12.98 10.09 10.87
C VAL A 72 -12.57 10.88 9.62
N ALA A 73 -11.78 10.28 8.73
CA ALA A 73 -11.36 10.90 7.49
C ALA A 73 -12.56 11.31 6.61
N GLU A 74 -13.57 10.44 6.51
CA GLU A 74 -14.81 10.74 5.79
C GLU A 74 -15.53 11.96 6.40
N SER A 75 -15.63 12.05 7.72
CA SER A 75 -16.29 13.15 8.41
C SER A 75 -15.57 14.50 8.29
N THR A 76 -14.25 14.50 8.19
CA THR A 76 -13.41 15.69 8.04
C THR A 76 -13.13 16.08 6.60
N GLY A 77 -13.36 15.16 5.65
CA GLY A 77 -13.04 15.32 4.24
C GLY A 77 -11.59 15.01 3.89
N ALA A 78 -10.79 14.44 4.80
CA ALA A 78 -9.43 13.99 4.54
C ALA A 78 -9.42 12.83 3.54
N ARG A 79 -8.52 12.88 2.56
CA ARG A 79 -8.27 11.77 1.65
C ARG A 79 -7.02 11.04 2.10
N ILE A 80 -7.19 9.83 2.63
CA ILE A 80 -6.08 8.98 3.05
C ILE A 80 -5.84 7.95 1.95
N VAL A 81 -4.71 8.06 1.24
CA VAL A 81 -4.37 7.19 0.11
C VAL A 81 -3.03 6.51 0.38
N HIS A 82 -3.10 5.23 0.70
CA HIS A 82 -1.92 4.39 0.88
C HIS A 82 -1.35 3.94 -0.48
N SER A 83 -0.10 3.48 -0.47
CA SER A 83 0.50 2.78 -1.61
C SER A 83 0.65 3.61 -2.88
N CYS A 84 0.97 4.90 -2.75
CA CYS A 84 1.17 5.81 -3.88
C CYS A 84 2.59 5.74 -4.48
N GLY A 85 3.36 4.69 -4.17
CA GLY A 85 4.71 4.51 -4.66
C GLY A 85 4.80 3.83 -6.02
N PHE A 86 6.01 3.75 -6.56
CA PHE A 86 6.31 3.05 -7.80
C PHE A 86 5.89 1.56 -7.76
N ASP A 87 5.91 0.95 -6.59
CA ASP A 87 5.56 -0.46 -6.43
C ASP A 87 4.07 -0.76 -6.72
N SER A 88 3.20 0.25 -6.65
CA SER A 88 1.75 0.09 -6.74
C SER A 88 1.14 0.84 -7.92
N VAL A 89 1.48 2.11 -8.09
CA VAL A 89 0.87 3.01 -9.10
C VAL A 89 0.97 2.46 -10.52
N PRO A 90 2.08 1.86 -11.00
CA PRO A 90 2.13 1.27 -12.34
C PRO A 90 1.17 0.10 -12.52
N SER A 91 0.91 -0.69 -11.45
CA SER A 91 -0.03 -1.81 -11.50
C SER A 91 -1.47 -1.31 -11.59
N ASP A 92 -1.87 -0.42 -10.68
CA ASP A 92 -3.20 0.15 -10.59
C ASP A 92 -3.57 0.99 -11.83
N ILE A 93 -2.79 2.03 -12.12
CA ILE A 93 -3.03 2.90 -13.28
C ILE A 93 -2.82 2.15 -14.61
N GLY A 94 -1.91 1.17 -14.65
CA GLY A 94 -1.73 0.30 -15.81
C GLY A 94 -3.00 -0.50 -16.13
N MET A 95 -3.65 -1.06 -15.10
CA MET A 95 -4.93 -1.76 -15.24
C MET A 95 -6.05 -0.83 -15.69
N LEU A 96 -6.16 0.35 -15.08
CA LEU A 96 -7.15 1.35 -15.48
C LEU A 96 -6.99 1.74 -16.96
N ASN A 97 -5.76 2.04 -17.39
CA ASN A 97 -5.48 2.39 -18.79
C ASN A 97 -5.80 1.24 -19.75
N LEU A 98 -5.45 0.01 -19.38
CA LEU A 98 -5.75 -1.18 -20.16
C LEU A 98 -7.25 -1.38 -20.31
N TYR A 99 -8.01 -1.24 -19.22
CA TYR A 99 -9.47 -1.33 -19.22
C TYR A 99 -10.10 -0.27 -20.12
N GLN A 100 -9.66 0.99 -20.00
CA GLN A 100 -10.15 2.10 -20.82
C GLN A 100 -9.87 1.89 -22.31
N ALA A 101 -8.66 1.42 -22.64
CA ALA A 101 -8.29 1.14 -24.03
C ALA A 101 -9.08 -0.01 -24.65
N ALA A 102 -9.40 -1.04 -23.87
CA ALA A 102 -10.18 -2.18 -24.35
C ALA A 102 -11.70 -1.92 -24.40
N GLY A 103 -12.22 -1.00 -23.60
CA GLY A 103 -13.63 -0.69 -23.50
C GLY A 103 -14.49 -1.81 -22.92
N LYS A 104 -13.89 -2.82 -22.31
CA LYS A 104 -14.59 -3.99 -21.73
C LYS A 104 -13.75 -4.65 -20.63
N PRO A 105 -14.39 -5.35 -19.68
CA PRO A 105 -13.70 -6.11 -18.66
C PRO A 105 -12.85 -7.24 -19.25
N PHE A 106 -11.77 -7.58 -18.58
CA PHE A 106 -10.93 -8.73 -18.89
C PHE A 106 -11.30 -9.91 -18.00
N ALA A 107 -11.27 -11.12 -18.57
CA ALA A 107 -11.38 -12.34 -17.78
C ALA A 107 -10.09 -12.62 -17.00
N ARG A 108 -8.96 -12.18 -17.53
CA ARG A 108 -7.63 -12.36 -16.92
C ARG A 108 -6.68 -11.30 -17.44
N VAL A 109 -5.87 -10.76 -16.53
CA VAL A 109 -4.73 -9.90 -16.86
C VAL A 109 -3.49 -10.46 -16.19
N GLN A 110 -2.36 -10.36 -16.86
CA GLN A 110 -1.08 -10.73 -16.32
C GLN A 110 -0.11 -9.57 -16.56
N MET A 111 0.50 -9.08 -15.50
CA MET A 111 1.57 -8.10 -15.57
C MET A 111 2.91 -8.83 -15.49
N VAL A 112 3.84 -8.48 -16.37
CA VAL A 112 5.19 -9.05 -16.40
C VAL A 112 6.18 -7.91 -16.33
N VAL A 113 7.17 -8.03 -15.43
CA VAL A 113 8.29 -7.10 -15.33
C VAL A 113 9.41 -7.64 -16.24
N ASP A 114 9.57 -7.03 -17.42
CA ASP A 114 10.60 -7.46 -18.40
C ASP A 114 12.02 -7.13 -17.91
N LYS A 115 12.20 -5.92 -17.38
CA LYS A 115 13.52 -5.47 -16.92
C LYS A 115 13.39 -4.71 -15.61
N LEU A 116 14.21 -5.09 -14.65
CA LEU A 116 14.35 -4.40 -13.36
C LEU A 116 15.82 -4.04 -13.15
N LYS A 117 16.07 -2.75 -12.88
CA LYS A 117 17.40 -2.27 -12.52
C LYS A 117 17.31 -1.49 -11.22
N GLY A 118 17.93 -1.99 -10.18
CA GLY A 118 17.91 -1.39 -8.85
C GLY A 118 18.16 -2.44 -7.79
N GLY A 119 18.02 -2.05 -6.53
CA GLY A 119 18.15 -2.91 -5.36
C GLY A 119 16.99 -2.70 -4.39
N ILE A 120 16.93 -3.54 -3.37
CA ILE A 120 15.98 -3.42 -2.26
C ILE A 120 16.56 -2.44 -1.24
N SER A 121 15.75 -1.48 -0.81
CA SER A 121 16.19 -0.52 0.22
C SER A 121 16.25 -1.18 1.60
N PRO A 122 17.10 -0.70 2.52
CA PRO A 122 17.10 -1.17 3.90
C PRO A 122 15.72 -1.07 4.57
N GLY A 123 14.96 0.00 4.28
CA GLY A 123 13.61 0.19 4.79
C GLY A 123 12.63 -0.88 4.31
N THR A 124 12.74 -1.35 3.07
CA THR A 124 11.94 -2.45 2.54
C THR A 124 12.22 -3.77 3.28
N ILE A 125 13.50 -4.03 3.58
CA ILE A 125 13.89 -5.21 4.35
C ILE A 125 13.31 -5.14 5.76
N GLU A 126 13.45 -4.01 6.44
CA GLU A 126 12.94 -3.79 7.78
C GLU A 126 11.41 -3.94 7.84
N SER A 127 10.67 -3.29 6.93
CA SER A 127 9.21 -3.46 6.83
C SER A 127 8.81 -4.91 6.61
N SER A 128 9.53 -5.66 5.78
CA SER A 128 9.25 -7.08 5.53
C SER A 128 9.47 -7.93 6.79
N LEU A 129 10.51 -7.64 7.57
CA LEU A 129 10.76 -8.30 8.84
C LEU A 129 9.66 -8.00 9.87
N GLN A 130 9.25 -6.73 9.99
CA GLN A 130 8.17 -6.33 10.90
C GLN A 130 6.84 -7.02 10.54
N VAL A 131 6.48 -7.06 9.26
CA VAL A 131 5.29 -7.78 8.79
C VAL A 131 5.38 -9.27 9.10
N SER A 132 6.55 -9.89 8.90
CA SER A 132 6.77 -11.31 9.21
C SER A 132 6.64 -11.58 10.71
N HIS A 133 7.24 -10.76 11.56
CA HIS A 133 7.12 -10.87 13.02
C HIS A 133 5.66 -10.71 13.47
N ALA A 134 4.95 -9.73 12.96
CA ALA A 134 3.54 -9.52 13.28
C ALA A 134 2.67 -10.72 12.88
N ALA A 135 2.92 -11.31 11.71
CA ALA A 135 2.19 -12.48 11.25
C ALA A 135 2.47 -13.76 12.08
N HIS A 136 3.68 -13.88 12.64
CA HIS A 136 4.00 -14.98 13.57
C HIS A 136 3.35 -14.79 14.94
N ALA A 137 3.21 -13.54 15.38
CA ALA A 137 2.65 -13.21 16.70
C ALA A 137 1.12 -13.23 16.70
N ASP A 138 0.47 -12.91 15.58
CA ASP A 138 -0.98 -12.74 15.47
C ASP A 138 -1.54 -13.49 14.25
N LYS A 139 -2.46 -14.43 14.53
CA LYS A 139 -3.12 -15.25 13.50
C LYS A 139 -4.07 -14.44 12.60
N ASP A 140 -4.61 -13.34 13.07
CA ASP A 140 -5.48 -12.47 12.27
C ASP A 140 -4.66 -11.64 11.29
N VAL A 141 -3.48 -11.18 11.69
CA VAL A 141 -2.49 -10.59 10.79
C VAL A 141 -2.06 -11.58 9.72
N ALA A 142 -1.73 -12.81 10.11
CA ALA A 142 -1.38 -13.86 9.16
C ALA A 142 -2.50 -14.15 8.18
N ARG A 143 -3.75 -14.21 8.64
CA ARG A 143 -4.93 -14.41 7.78
C ARG A 143 -5.12 -13.27 6.78
N ASN A 144 -4.95 -12.01 7.21
CA ASN A 144 -5.04 -10.83 6.35
C ASN A 144 -3.95 -10.83 5.28
N LEU A 145 -2.74 -11.28 5.60
CA LEU A 145 -1.66 -11.42 4.63
C LEU A 145 -1.93 -12.50 3.57
N HIS A 146 -2.66 -13.56 3.95
CA HIS A 146 -3.02 -14.62 3.01
C HIS A 146 -4.28 -14.31 2.20
N ASN A 147 -5.10 -13.35 2.61
CA ASN A 147 -6.29 -12.93 1.89
C ASN A 147 -5.94 -11.86 0.84
N PRO A 148 -6.06 -12.13 -0.47
CA PRO A 148 -5.79 -11.14 -1.52
C PRO A 148 -6.75 -9.95 -1.49
N TYR A 149 -7.93 -10.11 -0.90
CA TYR A 149 -8.97 -9.08 -0.76
C TYR A 149 -8.96 -8.38 0.59
N SER A 150 -7.89 -8.50 1.37
CA SER A 150 -7.83 -7.94 2.73
C SER A 150 -7.92 -6.42 2.80
N LEU A 151 -7.64 -5.73 1.71
CA LEU A 151 -7.73 -4.26 1.61
C LEU A 151 -9.05 -3.78 1.03
N ASP A 152 -9.91 -4.67 0.53
CA ASP A 152 -11.23 -4.29 0.03
C ASP A 152 -12.09 -3.70 1.16
N PRO A 153 -12.99 -2.74 0.83
CA PRO A 153 -13.98 -2.22 1.79
C PRO A 153 -14.87 -3.33 2.36
N ASP A 154 -15.22 -4.31 1.55
CA ASP A 154 -15.88 -5.56 1.97
C ASP A 154 -15.08 -6.77 1.48
N PRO A 155 -14.14 -7.30 2.29
CA PRO A 155 -13.32 -8.45 1.90
C PRO A 155 -14.10 -9.74 1.59
N LYS A 156 -15.42 -9.73 1.80
CA LYS A 156 -16.32 -10.89 1.55
C LYS A 156 -17.19 -10.73 0.28
N ALA A 157 -17.28 -9.51 -0.27
CA ALA A 157 -18.26 -9.18 -1.32
C ALA A 157 -17.81 -9.46 -2.75
N GLY A 158 -16.53 -9.68 -3.03
CA GLY A 158 -16.00 -9.84 -4.39
C GLY A 158 -16.19 -11.23 -4.99
N PRO A 159 -16.16 -11.36 -6.33
CA PRO A 159 -16.01 -12.67 -6.96
C PRO A 159 -14.66 -13.24 -6.55
N ARG A 160 -14.66 -14.26 -5.73
CA ARG A 160 -13.45 -14.97 -5.33
C ARG A 160 -12.98 -15.81 -6.51
N LEU A 161 -11.96 -15.34 -7.19
CA LEU A 161 -11.33 -16.11 -8.24
C LEU A 161 -10.29 -17.03 -7.58
N ASP A 162 -10.61 -18.31 -7.52
CA ASP A 162 -9.65 -19.31 -7.08
C ASP A 162 -8.41 -19.27 -7.97
N GLY A 163 -7.22 -19.24 -7.39
CA GLY A 163 -5.95 -19.33 -8.11
C GLY A 163 -5.30 -18.01 -8.54
N LEU A 164 -5.75 -16.86 -8.05
CA LEU A 164 -5.15 -15.55 -8.37
C LEU A 164 -3.69 -15.36 -7.92
N GLN A 165 -3.14 -16.26 -7.13
CA GLN A 165 -1.82 -16.05 -6.50
C GLN A 165 -0.86 -17.24 -6.63
N ASN A 166 -0.90 -17.99 -7.71
CA ASN A 166 0.18 -18.94 -7.99
C ASN A 166 1.38 -18.25 -8.67
N ASP A 167 1.79 -17.09 -8.13
CA ASP A 167 2.92 -16.32 -8.63
C ASP A 167 4.29 -16.89 -8.22
N PHE A 168 4.29 -18.03 -7.53
CA PHE A 168 5.51 -18.75 -7.16
C PHE A 168 5.93 -19.80 -8.19
N GLU A 169 5.16 -19.93 -9.27
CA GLU A 169 5.43 -20.90 -10.31
C GLU A 169 6.29 -20.30 -11.45
N ILE A 170 7.34 -21.03 -11.86
CA ILE A 170 8.07 -20.73 -13.09
C ILE A 170 7.26 -21.32 -14.23
N LYS A 171 6.82 -20.49 -15.16
CA LYS A 171 5.98 -20.89 -16.30
C LYS A 171 6.36 -20.16 -17.59
N GLU A 172 6.02 -20.77 -18.70
CA GLU A 172 6.10 -20.12 -20.00
C GLU A 172 4.83 -19.31 -20.27
N VAL A 173 5.00 -18.06 -20.69
CA VAL A 173 3.90 -17.16 -21.04
C VAL A 173 4.02 -16.85 -22.54
N ASP A 174 2.96 -17.11 -23.27
CA ASP A 174 2.91 -16.91 -24.72
C ASP A 174 3.22 -15.45 -25.09
N GLY A 175 4.11 -15.27 -26.06
CA GLY A 175 4.57 -13.96 -26.49
C GLY A 175 5.56 -13.24 -25.56
N VAL A 176 5.87 -13.82 -24.39
CA VAL A 176 6.80 -13.26 -23.38
C VAL A 176 7.99 -14.18 -23.15
N GLY A 177 7.75 -15.52 -23.05
CA GLY A 177 8.74 -16.52 -22.71
C GLY A 177 8.62 -16.97 -21.24
N TRP A 178 9.75 -17.46 -20.68
CA TRP A 178 9.77 -17.94 -19.30
C TRP A 178 9.73 -16.83 -18.29
N VAL A 179 8.79 -16.90 -17.36
CA VAL A 179 8.59 -15.96 -16.26
C VAL A 179 8.69 -16.69 -14.93
N GLY A 180 9.13 -16.00 -13.90
CA GLY A 180 9.23 -16.49 -12.55
C GLY A 180 8.58 -15.56 -11.54
N PRO A 181 8.63 -15.91 -10.24
CA PRO A 181 8.06 -15.10 -9.17
C PRO A 181 8.66 -13.69 -9.13
N PHE A 182 7.79 -12.70 -8.94
CA PHE A 182 8.20 -11.33 -8.67
C PHE A 182 7.92 -11.01 -7.18
N PHE A 183 8.93 -10.53 -6.46
CA PHE A 183 8.85 -10.37 -5.00
C PHE A 183 7.76 -9.38 -4.53
N MET A 184 7.35 -8.43 -5.40
CA MET A 184 6.27 -7.49 -5.11
C MET A 184 4.89 -7.97 -5.57
N SER A 185 4.77 -9.13 -6.23
CA SER A 185 3.49 -9.61 -6.79
C SER A 185 2.41 -9.75 -5.72
N MET A 186 2.77 -10.24 -4.55
CA MET A 186 1.84 -10.37 -3.42
C MET A 186 1.18 -9.06 -3.01
N PHE A 187 1.88 -7.94 -3.20
CA PHE A 187 1.36 -6.62 -2.89
C PHE A 187 0.65 -6.00 -4.11
N ASN A 188 1.27 -6.05 -5.27
CA ASN A 188 0.75 -5.45 -6.50
C ASN A 188 -0.63 -5.98 -6.88
N THR A 189 -0.93 -7.24 -6.60
CA THR A 189 -2.25 -7.85 -6.84
C THR A 189 -3.34 -7.40 -5.87
N ARG A 190 -3.01 -6.65 -4.82
CA ARG A 190 -3.97 -6.12 -3.84
C ARG A 190 -4.38 -4.67 -4.09
N VAL A 191 -3.62 -3.96 -4.91
CA VAL A 191 -3.87 -2.54 -5.21
C VAL A 191 -4.56 -2.34 -6.57
N VAL A 192 -4.85 -3.43 -7.28
CA VAL A 192 -5.49 -3.42 -8.61
C VAL A 192 -6.97 -3.74 -8.53
#